data_de2469ad82c3c477fbc4a716037233b0
#
_entry.id   de2469ad82c3c477fbc4a716037233b0
#
_cell.length_a   1.000
_cell.length_b   1.000
_cell.length_c   1.000
_cell.angle_alpha   90.00
_cell.angle_beta   90.00
_cell.angle_gamma   90.00
#
_symmetry.space_group_name_H-M   'P 1'
#
loop_
_entity.id
_entity.type
_entity.pdbx_description
1 polymer ?
#
loop_
_entity_poly.entity_id
_entity_poly.type
_entity_poly.pdbx_seq_one_letter_code
_entity_poly.pdbx_strand_id
1 'polypeptide(L)'
;DTAVDILNCGEAYRRETDRTLMTAEAHVTYLRELKVGAKVRGTFRLLDADSRRLHAYQELYHADGWLSATSETILLHVDLKGPKVVPFPEEIQADVQTMLRYHRSLPRTKYVGRVMGLRK
;
A
#
# COMPACT_ATOMS: atom_id res chain seq x y z
N ASP A 1 -1.47 5.62 -8.13
CA ASP A 1 -1.38 4.92 -6.85
C ASP A 1 -0.23 5.50 -6.02
N THR A 2 -0.54 5.93 -4.81
CA THR A 2 0.42 6.59 -3.90
C THR A 2 1.64 5.71 -3.60
N ALA A 3 1.44 4.42 -3.35
CA ALA A 3 2.54 3.49 -3.05
C ALA A 3 3.49 3.35 -4.23
N VAL A 4 2.93 3.24 -5.42
CA VAL A 4 3.66 3.10 -6.68
C VAL A 4 4.51 4.34 -6.94
N ASP A 5 3.93 5.53 -6.74
CA ASP A 5 4.63 6.80 -6.94
C ASP A 5 5.75 7.02 -5.91
N ILE A 6 5.49 6.72 -4.64
CA ILE A 6 6.48 6.89 -3.56
C ILE A 6 7.73 6.02 -3.81
N LEU A 7 7.56 4.82 -4.38
CA LEU A 7 8.66 3.89 -4.61
C LEU A 7 9.20 3.95 -6.05
N ASN A 8 8.79 4.94 -6.84
CA ASN A 8 9.18 5.09 -8.23
C ASN A 8 8.84 3.87 -9.11
N CYS A 9 7.75 3.17 -8.75
CA CYS A 9 7.24 2.02 -9.51
C CYS A 9 6.02 2.38 -10.36
N GLY A 10 5.86 3.66 -10.68
CA GLY A 10 4.75 4.17 -11.47
C GLY A 10 4.87 3.88 -12.96
N GLU A 11 4.13 4.66 -13.75
CA GLU A 11 4.02 4.42 -15.19
C GLU A 11 5.36 4.51 -15.93
N ALA A 12 6.23 5.42 -15.54
CA ALA A 12 7.56 5.54 -16.14
C ALA A 12 8.40 4.28 -15.92
N TYR A 13 8.37 3.75 -14.70
CA TYR A 13 9.05 2.51 -14.37
C TYR A 13 8.50 1.34 -15.21
N ARG A 14 7.19 1.26 -15.34
CA ARG A 14 6.53 0.24 -16.16
C ARG A 14 6.95 0.30 -17.61
N ARG A 15 7.05 1.51 -18.18
CA ARG A 15 7.47 1.70 -19.57
C ARG A 15 8.91 1.28 -19.81
N GLU A 16 9.81 1.58 -18.87
CA GLU A 16 11.24 1.29 -19.01
C GLU A 16 11.56 -0.19 -18.76
N THR A 17 10.91 -0.83 -17.82
CA THR A 17 11.27 -2.16 -17.33
C THR A 17 10.26 -3.23 -17.64
N ASP A 18 9.04 -2.86 -18.03
CA ASP A 18 7.87 -3.73 -18.14
C ASP A 18 7.51 -4.42 -16.82
N ARG A 19 7.79 -3.74 -15.70
CA ARG A 19 7.53 -4.20 -14.33
C ARG A 19 6.66 -3.21 -13.61
N THR A 20 5.85 -3.73 -12.68
CA THR A 20 4.92 -2.90 -11.90
C THR A 20 4.57 -3.57 -10.58
N LEU A 21 3.83 -2.84 -9.74
CA LEU A 21 3.22 -3.40 -8.54
C LEU A 21 1.79 -3.82 -8.84
N MET A 22 1.41 -5.01 -8.37
CA MET A 22 0.04 -5.51 -8.47
C MET A 22 -0.48 -5.84 -7.07
N THR A 23 -1.74 -5.48 -6.80
CA THR A 23 -2.40 -5.83 -5.55
C THR A 23 -2.79 -7.31 -5.59
N ALA A 24 -2.24 -8.11 -4.67
CA ALA A 24 -2.57 -9.53 -4.54
C ALA A 24 -3.72 -9.76 -3.57
N GLU A 25 -3.75 -8.99 -2.48
CA GLU A 25 -4.80 -9.06 -1.46
C GLU A 25 -5.09 -7.66 -0.97
N ALA A 26 -6.35 -7.42 -0.60
CA ALA A 26 -6.76 -6.18 0.04
C ALA A 26 -7.84 -6.45 1.07
N HIS A 27 -7.69 -5.86 2.26
CA HIS A 27 -8.71 -5.86 3.29
C HIS A 27 -9.11 -4.41 3.55
N VAL A 28 -10.32 -4.05 3.13
CA VAL A 28 -10.83 -2.69 3.26
C VAL A 28 -11.87 -2.65 4.38
N THR A 29 -11.72 -1.68 5.28
CA THR A 29 -12.70 -1.44 6.34
C THR A 29 -13.35 -0.10 6.10
N TYR A 30 -14.66 -0.09 5.89
CA TYR A 30 -15.45 1.13 5.72
C TYR A 30 -16.00 1.54 7.08
N LEU A 31 -15.68 2.76 7.49
CA LEU A 31 -16.06 3.28 8.81
C LEU A 31 -17.14 4.35 8.73
N ARG A 32 -17.09 5.18 7.69
CA ARG A 32 -18.02 6.27 7.52
C ARG A 32 -18.12 6.67 6.06
N GLU A 33 -19.35 6.77 5.55
CA GLU A 33 -19.61 7.06 4.15
C GLU A 33 -19.12 8.45 3.74
N LEU A 34 -18.56 8.54 2.54
CA LEU A 34 -18.20 9.79 1.88
C LEU A 34 -19.27 10.15 0.86
N LYS A 35 -19.63 11.44 0.80
CA LYS A 35 -20.54 11.94 -0.22
C LYS A 35 -19.78 12.22 -1.51
N VAL A 36 -20.48 12.12 -2.65
CA VAL A 36 -19.92 12.47 -3.96
C VAL A 36 -19.38 13.90 -3.92
N GLY A 37 -18.16 14.09 -4.41
CA GLY A 37 -17.53 15.41 -4.43
C GLY A 37 -16.83 15.81 -3.14
N ALA A 38 -16.86 14.97 -2.10
CA ALA A 38 -16.13 15.23 -0.87
C ALA A 38 -14.62 15.29 -1.11
N LYS A 39 -13.96 16.25 -0.45
CA LYS A 39 -12.48 16.31 -0.48
C LYS A 39 -11.92 15.33 0.53
N VAL A 40 -10.88 14.59 0.12
CA VAL A 40 -10.29 13.54 0.94
C VAL A 40 -8.78 13.65 0.97
N ARG A 41 -8.18 13.03 2.01
CA ARG A 41 -6.74 12.93 2.18
C ARG A 41 -6.39 11.48 2.46
N GLY A 42 -5.40 10.95 1.74
CA GLY A 42 -4.91 9.60 1.96
C GLY A 42 -3.58 9.59 2.67
N THR A 43 -3.33 8.57 3.47
CA THR A 43 -2.02 8.29 4.06
C THR A 43 -1.56 6.90 3.65
N PHE A 44 -0.25 6.67 3.70
CA PHE A 44 0.37 5.40 3.36
C PHE A 44 1.37 5.01 4.43
N ARG A 45 1.33 3.74 4.83
CA ARG A 45 2.31 3.19 5.76
C ARG A 45 2.75 1.81 5.27
N LEU A 46 4.07 1.60 5.20
CA LEU A 46 4.63 0.29 4.94
C LEU A 46 4.74 -0.47 6.27
N LEU A 47 4.14 -1.66 6.34
CA LEU A 47 4.12 -2.49 7.54
C LEU A 47 5.21 -3.54 7.53
N ASP A 48 5.49 -4.11 6.36
CA ASP A 48 6.51 -5.12 6.17
C ASP A 48 6.87 -5.19 4.69
N ALA A 49 7.98 -5.84 4.37
CA ALA A 49 8.43 -6.01 3.00
C ALA A 49 9.45 -7.12 2.88
N ASP A 50 9.49 -7.76 1.73
CA ASP A 50 10.59 -8.65 1.35
C ASP A 50 11.13 -8.22 -0.03
N SER A 51 11.95 -9.07 -0.66
CA SER A 51 12.57 -8.71 -1.93
C SER A 51 11.58 -8.57 -3.09
N ARG A 52 10.34 -9.03 -2.94
CA ARG A 52 9.34 -9.11 -4.01
C ARG A 52 7.97 -8.56 -3.64
N ARG A 53 7.70 -8.32 -2.36
CA ARG A 53 6.37 -7.98 -1.85
C ARG A 53 6.41 -6.82 -0.87
N LEU A 54 5.31 -6.08 -0.83
CA LEU A 54 5.08 -5.03 0.16
C LEU A 54 3.79 -5.34 0.91
N HIS A 55 3.82 -5.17 2.24
CA HIS A 55 2.64 -5.21 3.09
C HIS A 55 2.36 -3.79 3.55
N ALA A 56 1.29 -3.20 3.07
CA ALA A 56 1.01 -1.78 3.23
C ALA A 56 -0.32 -1.53 3.93
N TYR A 57 -0.42 -0.35 4.55
CA TYR A 57 -1.62 0.11 5.21
C TYR A 57 -1.91 1.55 4.76
N GLN A 58 -3.15 1.81 4.41
CA GLN A 58 -3.58 3.13 3.94
C GLN A 58 -4.81 3.57 4.73
N GLU A 59 -4.90 4.89 4.95
CA GLU A 59 -6.06 5.51 5.59
C GLU A 59 -6.60 6.58 4.67
N LEU A 60 -7.93 6.68 4.60
CA LEU A 60 -8.63 7.69 3.84
C LEU A 60 -9.42 8.57 4.79
N TYR A 61 -9.07 9.86 4.82
CA TYR A 61 -9.70 10.86 5.69
C TYR A 61 -10.54 11.84 4.88
N HIS A 62 -11.68 12.21 5.43
CA HIS A 62 -12.41 13.38 4.96
C HIS A 62 -11.61 14.65 5.27
N ALA A 63 -11.82 15.72 4.48
CA ALA A 63 -11.13 17.00 4.69
C ALA A 63 -11.36 17.57 6.10
N ASP A 64 -12.47 17.24 6.75
CA ASP A 64 -12.78 17.65 8.13
C ASP A 64 -11.99 16.87 9.18
N GLY A 65 -11.18 15.89 8.78
CA GLY A 65 -10.27 15.17 9.66
C GLY A 65 -10.75 13.82 10.19
N TRP A 66 -12.00 13.40 9.87
CA TRP A 66 -12.48 12.10 10.34
C TRP A 66 -12.08 10.96 9.38
N LEU A 67 -11.83 9.78 9.94
CA LEU A 67 -11.41 8.59 9.20
C LEU A 67 -12.61 7.95 8.51
N SER A 68 -12.54 7.83 7.19
CA SER A 68 -13.61 7.24 6.37
C SER A 68 -13.41 5.76 6.13
N ALA A 69 -12.18 5.36 5.78
CA ALA A 69 -11.88 3.97 5.44
C ALA A 69 -10.42 3.66 5.68
N THR A 70 -10.12 2.38 5.85
CA THR A 70 -8.75 1.86 5.91
C THR A 70 -8.58 0.73 4.91
N SER A 71 -7.35 0.52 4.45
CA SER A 71 -7.03 -0.57 3.54
C SER A 71 -5.69 -1.18 3.93
N GLU A 72 -5.68 -2.48 4.11
CA GLU A 72 -4.45 -3.25 4.30
C GLU A 72 -4.25 -4.08 3.02
N THR A 73 -3.07 -3.97 2.40
CA THR A 73 -2.83 -4.58 1.10
C THR A 73 -1.51 -5.33 1.05
N ILE A 74 -1.48 -6.39 0.24
CA ILE A 74 -0.25 -7.05 -0.18
C ILE A 74 -0.03 -6.71 -1.65
N LEU A 75 1.13 -6.12 -1.95
CA LEU A 75 1.51 -5.74 -3.30
C LEU A 75 2.66 -6.63 -3.78
N LEU A 76 2.58 -7.09 -5.01
CA LEU A 76 3.60 -7.93 -5.64
C LEU A 76 4.33 -7.15 -6.72
N HIS A 77 5.66 -7.29 -6.77
CA HIS A 77 6.46 -6.76 -7.87
C HIS A 77 6.48 -7.77 -9.00
N VAL A 78 5.93 -7.39 -10.14
CA VAL A 78 5.65 -8.30 -11.25
C VAL A 78 6.35 -7.84 -12.53
N ASP A 79 6.99 -8.80 -13.21
CA ASP A 79 7.45 -8.62 -14.57
C ASP A 79 6.31 -9.01 -15.51
N LEU A 80 5.84 -8.07 -16.32
CA LEU A 80 4.69 -8.26 -17.20
C LEU A 80 4.99 -9.15 -18.39
N LYS A 81 6.25 -9.37 -18.70
CA LYS A 81 6.65 -10.22 -19.84
C LYS A 81 6.39 -11.68 -19.57
N GLY A 82 6.52 -12.13 -18.31
CA GLY A 82 6.34 -13.52 -17.94
C GLY A 82 4.88 -13.99 -17.95
N PRO A 83 3.86 -13.37 -17.33
CA PRO A 83 4.02 -12.54 -16.13
C PRO A 83 4.46 -13.38 -14.93
N LYS A 84 5.32 -12.81 -14.12
CA LYS A 84 5.83 -13.50 -12.93
C LYS A 84 6.28 -12.51 -11.86
N VAL A 85 6.24 -12.94 -10.60
CA VAL A 85 6.76 -12.18 -9.47
C VAL A 85 8.29 -12.20 -9.51
N VAL A 86 8.92 -11.04 -9.45
CA VAL A 86 10.37 -10.88 -9.51
C VAL A 86 10.85 -9.94 -8.40
N PRO A 87 12.13 -10.08 -7.96
CA PRO A 87 12.67 -9.17 -6.95
C PRO A 87 12.72 -7.73 -7.44
N PHE A 88 12.58 -6.80 -6.50
CA PHE A 88 12.84 -5.39 -6.76
C PHE A 88 14.33 -5.18 -7.11
N PRO A 89 14.66 -4.17 -7.95
CA PRO A 89 16.04 -3.72 -8.08
C PRO A 89 16.63 -3.30 -6.73
N GLU A 90 17.94 -3.40 -6.58
CA GLU A 90 18.62 -3.06 -5.32
C GLU A 90 18.30 -1.66 -4.82
N GLU A 91 18.23 -0.68 -5.72
CA GLU A 91 17.89 0.71 -5.38
C GLU A 91 16.51 0.81 -4.72
N ILE A 92 15.54 0.11 -5.28
CA ILE A 92 14.17 0.11 -4.74
C ILE A 92 14.15 -0.66 -3.42
N GLN A 93 14.87 -1.77 -3.29
CA GLN A 93 14.96 -2.52 -2.05
C GLN A 93 15.54 -1.64 -0.92
N ALA A 94 16.55 -0.84 -1.22
CA ALA A 94 17.14 0.08 -0.24
C ALA A 94 16.13 1.13 0.20
N ASP A 95 15.39 1.72 -0.73
CA ASP A 95 14.34 2.71 -0.44
C ASP A 95 13.22 2.10 0.40
N VAL A 96 12.81 0.87 0.08
CA VAL A 96 11.81 0.13 0.84
C VAL A 96 12.26 -0.07 2.29
N GLN A 97 13.50 -0.49 2.50
CA GLN A 97 14.02 -0.72 3.85
C GLN A 97 14.12 0.58 4.66
N THR A 98 14.49 1.68 4.03
CA THR A 98 14.52 3.00 4.67
C THR A 98 13.12 3.43 5.11
N MET A 99 12.15 3.31 4.23
CA MET A 99 10.75 3.63 4.52
C MET A 99 10.19 2.74 5.63
N LEU A 100 10.49 1.43 5.58
CA LEU A 100 10.02 0.47 6.56
C LEU A 100 10.54 0.78 7.96
N ARG A 101 11.82 1.14 8.10
CA ARG A 101 12.39 1.54 9.38
C ARG A 101 11.69 2.74 9.97
N TYR A 102 11.41 3.75 9.15
CA TYR A 102 10.68 4.93 9.59
C TYR A 102 9.26 4.56 10.02
N HIS A 103 8.53 3.80 9.21
CA HIS A 103 7.15 3.45 9.49
C HIS A 103 7.01 2.51 10.69
N ARG A 104 7.98 1.66 10.96
CA ARG A 104 7.98 0.78 12.15
C ARG A 104 8.08 1.55 13.46
N SER A 105 8.61 2.77 13.43
CA SER A 105 8.68 3.64 14.61
C SER A 105 7.33 4.24 14.98
N LEU A 106 6.34 4.18 14.08
CA LEU A 106 5.00 4.73 14.30
C LEU A 106 4.11 3.74 15.05
N PRO A 107 3.16 4.23 15.87
CA PRO A 107 2.23 3.35 16.59
C PRO A 107 1.38 2.52 15.62
N ARG A 108 1.16 1.26 15.96
CA ARG A 108 0.31 0.37 15.18
C ARG A 108 -1.17 0.68 15.43
N THR A 109 -1.98 0.68 14.37
CA THR A 109 -3.41 0.95 14.50
C THR A 109 -4.20 -0.34 14.72
N LYS A 110 -5.39 -0.22 15.32
CA LYS A 110 -6.28 -1.35 15.57
C LYS A 110 -6.85 -1.98 14.29
N TYR A 111 -6.72 -1.31 13.15
CA TYR A 111 -7.24 -1.80 11.87
C TYR A 111 -6.26 -2.71 11.13
N VAL A 112 -5.02 -2.80 11.60
CA VAL A 112 -4.01 -3.67 10.99
C VAL A 112 -4.16 -5.08 11.54
N GLY A 113 -4.10 -6.08 10.64
CA GLY A 113 -4.16 -7.49 11.02
C GLY A 113 -5.54 -8.00 11.40
N ARG A 114 -6.61 -7.27 11.08
CA ARG A 114 -7.97 -7.71 11.36
C ARG A 114 -8.34 -8.91 10.47
N VAL A 115 -8.97 -9.88 11.08
CA VAL A 115 -9.50 -11.05 10.38
C VAL A 115 -10.97 -10.77 10.04
N MET A 116 -11.35 -11.04 8.81
CA MET A 116 -12.73 -10.89 8.36
C MET A 116 -13.61 -11.96 9.00
N GLY A 117 -14.78 -11.58 9.49
CA GLY A 117 -15.75 -12.47 10.07
C GLY A 117 -16.74 -11.73 10.96
N LEU A 118 -17.74 -12.46 11.43
CA LEU A 118 -18.74 -11.90 12.32
C LEU A 118 -18.34 -12.14 13.77
N ARG A 119 -18.43 -11.10 14.58
CA ARG A 119 -18.27 -11.21 16.04
C ARG A 119 -19.62 -11.55 16.67
N LYS A 120 -19.60 -12.58 17.49
CA LYS A 120 -20.80 -12.99 18.22
C LYS A 120 -20.61 -12.89 19.72
#